data_ab01d882fbfd6ee82718c29b1224fd12
#
_entry.id   ab01d882fbfd6ee82718c29b1224fd12
#
_cell.length_a   1.000
_cell.length_b   1.000
_cell.length_c   1.000
_cell.angle_alpha   90.00
_cell.angle_beta   90.00
_cell.angle_gamma   90.00
#
_symmetry.space_group_name_H-M   'P 1'
#
loop_
_entity.id
_entity.type
_entity.pdbx_description
1 polymer ?
#
loop_
_entity_poly.entity_id
_entity_poly.type
_entity_poly.pdbx_seq_one_letter_code
_entity_poly.pdbx_strand_id
1 'polypeptide(L)'
;PYDVEAAKKLMADAGYGAGFEVKLNCPNDRYVNDGEICQAVAANLSKIGVKVNLEAETKGTYFPKVLSRNTSFYMLGWTSSTGDAHNVLYPIMSSPGDGGRGQFNLGAYSNPKVDDLTTKLASEIDQTKRDAMIREAIKIHQDDVGHLPLHQQALSWGSKKSVEVVQYLDNYMPWKFIKVNKAAK
;
A
#
# COMPACT_ATOMS: atom_id res chain seq x y z
N PRO A 1 9.25 -15.13 -5.30
CA PRO A 1 8.71 -15.97 -6.38
C PRO A 1 7.29 -16.43 -6.01
N TYR A 2 6.42 -16.62 -7.00
CA TYR A 2 5.12 -17.23 -6.81
C TYR A 2 5.28 -18.75 -6.78
N ASP A 3 5.09 -19.38 -5.62
CA ASP A 3 5.27 -20.82 -5.45
C ASP A 3 4.18 -21.37 -4.49
N VAL A 4 3.19 -22.03 -5.07
CA VAL A 4 2.03 -22.56 -4.32
C VAL A 4 2.43 -23.73 -3.44
N GLU A 5 3.33 -24.60 -3.89
CA GLU A 5 3.73 -25.78 -3.13
C GLU A 5 4.61 -25.39 -1.93
N ALA A 6 5.53 -24.44 -2.12
CA ALA A 6 6.29 -23.89 -1.00
C ALA A 6 5.36 -23.20 0.02
N ALA A 7 4.35 -22.46 -0.45
CA ALA A 7 3.38 -21.80 0.42
C ALA A 7 2.53 -22.81 1.21
N LYS A 8 2.05 -23.90 0.59
CA LYS A 8 1.36 -24.99 1.28
C LYS A 8 2.22 -25.65 2.36
N LYS A 9 3.51 -25.86 2.06
CA LYS A 9 4.44 -26.38 3.04
C LYS A 9 4.57 -25.44 4.23
N LEU A 10 4.78 -24.15 4.00
CA LEU A 10 4.87 -23.15 5.07
C LEU A 10 3.58 -23.09 5.91
N MET A 11 2.41 -23.21 5.28
CA MET A 11 1.13 -23.30 5.99
C MET A 11 1.09 -24.54 6.91
N ALA A 12 1.53 -25.69 6.42
CA ALA A 12 1.58 -26.92 7.22
C ALA A 12 2.59 -26.81 8.37
N ASP A 13 3.80 -26.29 8.10
CA ASP A 13 4.85 -26.07 9.09
C ASP A 13 4.40 -25.11 10.21
N ALA A 14 3.57 -24.12 9.86
CA ALA A 14 2.94 -23.17 10.81
C ALA A 14 1.71 -23.73 11.54
N GLY A 15 1.30 -24.98 11.29
CA GLY A 15 0.13 -25.60 11.91
C GLY A 15 -1.20 -25.29 11.23
N TYR A 16 -1.18 -24.65 10.06
CA TYR A 16 -2.39 -24.28 9.30
C TYR A 16 -2.60 -25.13 8.04
N GLY A 17 -2.07 -26.34 8.00
CA GLY A 17 -2.21 -27.25 6.85
C GLY A 17 -3.66 -27.54 6.44
N ALA A 18 -4.61 -27.46 7.37
CA ALA A 18 -6.04 -27.57 7.09
C ALA A 18 -6.67 -26.28 6.50
N GLY A 19 -5.87 -25.20 6.41
CA GLY A 19 -6.35 -23.87 6.03
C GLY A 19 -7.08 -23.15 7.18
N PHE A 20 -7.55 -21.95 6.87
CA PHE A 20 -8.38 -21.15 7.78
C PHE A 20 -9.25 -20.17 7.00
N GLU A 21 -10.15 -19.51 7.70
CA GLU A 21 -11.04 -18.49 7.12
C GLU A 21 -10.63 -17.11 7.59
N VAL A 22 -10.62 -16.12 6.68
CA VAL A 22 -10.30 -14.72 6.98
C VAL A 22 -11.18 -13.78 6.17
N LYS A 23 -11.53 -12.64 6.76
CA LYS A 23 -12.25 -11.58 6.07
C LYS A 23 -11.26 -10.60 5.46
N LEU A 24 -11.41 -10.29 4.15
CA LEU A 24 -10.67 -9.24 3.47
C LEU A 24 -11.58 -8.04 3.22
N ASN A 25 -11.26 -6.92 3.84
CA ASN A 25 -11.91 -5.63 3.54
C ASN A 25 -11.21 -4.95 2.37
N CYS A 26 -12.01 -4.50 1.39
CA CYS A 26 -11.51 -3.95 0.14
C CYS A 26 -12.39 -2.77 -0.30
N PRO A 27 -11.83 -1.64 -0.77
CA PRO A 27 -12.63 -0.66 -1.48
C PRO A 27 -12.96 -1.18 -2.90
N ASN A 28 -13.98 -0.59 -3.55
CA ASN A 28 -14.37 -0.93 -4.91
C ASN A 28 -14.56 0.30 -5.82
N ASP A 29 -14.19 1.49 -5.32
CA ASP A 29 -14.32 2.77 -6.03
C ASP A 29 -13.19 3.76 -5.68
N ARG A 30 -12.06 3.27 -5.17
CA ARG A 30 -10.94 4.10 -4.69
C ARG A 30 -9.67 3.97 -5.54
N TYR A 31 -9.30 2.78 -5.93
CA TYR A 31 -8.10 2.48 -6.71
C TYR A 31 -8.48 1.84 -8.04
N VAL A 32 -7.56 1.90 -9.01
CA VAL A 32 -7.78 1.23 -10.29
C VAL A 32 -7.88 -0.27 -10.08
N ASN A 33 -8.98 -0.86 -10.50
CA ASN A 33 -9.28 -2.31 -10.41
C ASN A 33 -9.21 -2.88 -8.97
N ASP A 34 -9.54 -2.08 -7.96
CA ASP A 34 -9.43 -2.51 -6.56
C ASP A 34 -10.26 -3.77 -6.24
N GLY A 35 -11.49 -3.85 -6.71
CA GLY A 35 -12.33 -5.02 -6.54
C GLY A 35 -11.74 -6.28 -7.19
N GLU A 36 -11.27 -6.18 -8.44
CA GLU A 36 -10.65 -7.28 -9.17
C GLU A 36 -9.32 -7.72 -8.55
N ILE A 37 -8.53 -6.78 -8.04
CA ILE A 37 -7.29 -7.09 -7.32
C ILE A 37 -7.60 -7.91 -6.06
N CYS A 38 -8.59 -7.51 -5.27
CA CYS A 38 -8.99 -8.25 -4.08
C CYS A 38 -9.56 -9.64 -4.40
N GLN A 39 -10.30 -9.77 -5.50
CA GLN A 39 -10.75 -11.09 -5.99
C GLN A 39 -9.55 -11.98 -6.38
N ALA A 40 -8.56 -11.42 -7.06
CA ALA A 40 -7.34 -12.14 -7.42
C ALA A 40 -6.53 -12.58 -6.18
N VAL A 41 -6.46 -11.73 -5.15
CA VAL A 41 -5.85 -12.08 -3.86
C VAL A 41 -6.60 -13.24 -3.22
N ALA A 42 -7.92 -13.18 -3.12
CA ALA A 42 -8.75 -14.25 -2.58
C ALA A 42 -8.57 -15.57 -3.35
N ALA A 43 -8.57 -15.52 -4.70
CA ALA A 43 -8.34 -16.67 -5.55
C ALA A 43 -6.94 -17.29 -5.40
N ASN A 44 -5.91 -16.47 -5.16
CA ASN A 44 -4.57 -16.99 -4.91
C ASN A 44 -4.45 -17.64 -3.53
N LEU A 45 -5.03 -17.04 -2.50
CA LEU A 45 -5.02 -17.57 -1.14
C LEU A 45 -5.81 -18.87 -1.01
N SER A 46 -6.88 -19.05 -1.80
CA SER A 46 -7.66 -20.30 -1.81
C SER A 46 -6.84 -21.52 -2.26
N LYS A 47 -5.79 -21.31 -3.08
CA LYS A 47 -4.89 -22.39 -3.54
C LYS A 47 -4.07 -23.02 -2.43
N ILE A 48 -3.92 -22.31 -1.32
CA ILE A 48 -3.19 -22.77 -0.13
C ILE A 48 -4.13 -23.03 1.08
N GLY A 49 -5.42 -23.15 0.82
CA GLY A 49 -6.41 -23.49 1.85
C GLY A 49 -6.96 -22.30 2.64
N VAL A 50 -6.57 -21.06 2.33
CA VAL A 50 -7.13 -19.89 3.01
C VAL A 50 -8.42 -19.47 2.33
N LYS A 51 -9.55 -19.57 3.05
CA LYS A 51 -10.86 -19.12 2.58
C LYS A 51 -11.04 -17.64 2.89
N VAL A 52 -11.06 -16.82 1.85
CA VAL A 52 -11.22 -15.37 1.99
C VAL A 52 -12.68 -14.97 1.81
N ASN A 53 -13.27 -14.40 2.86
CA ASN A 53 -14.57 -13.73 2.79
C ASN A 53 -14.33 -12.27 2.37
N LEU A 54 -14.51 -11.99 1.08
CA LEU A 54 -14.28 -10.66 0.51
C LEU A 54 -15.46 -9.73 0.81
N GLU A 55 -15.19 -8.64 1.51
CA GLU A 55 -16.11 -7.51 1.69
C GLU A 55 -15.62 -6.31 0.86
N ALA A 56 -16.15 -6.16 -0.35
CA ALA A 56 -15.88 -5.03 -1.24
C ALA A 56 -16.94 -3.94 -1.03
N GLU A 57 -16.50 -2.76 -0.59
CA GLU A 57 -17.35 -1.65 -0.19
C GLU A 57 -16.91 -0.35 -0.86
N THR A 58 -17.82 0.61 -0.99
CA THR A 58 -17.44 1.94 -1.45
C THR A 58 -16.49 2.60 -0.44
N LYS A 59 -15.63 3.49 -0.92
CA LYS A 59 -14.66 4.22 -0.06
C LYS A 59 -15.31 4.93 1.12
N GLY A 60 -16.57 5.39 0.94
CA GLY A 60 -17.33 6.06 2.00
C GLY A 60 -17.69 5.15 3.18
N THR A 61 -17.87 3.85 2.94
CA THR A 61 -18.10 2.82 3.96
C THR A 61 -16.79 2.20 4.43
N TYR A 62 -15.90 1.91 3.48
CA TYR A 62 -14.64 1.24 3.72
C TYR A 62 -13.71 2.00 4.69
N PHE A 63 -13.42 3.29 4.40
CA PHE A 63 -12.44 4.02 5.21
C PHE A 63 -12.86 4.24 6.66
N PRO A 64 -14.10 4.62 7.01
CA PRO A 64 -14.52 4.69 8.42
C PRO A 64 -14.34 3.38 9.17
N LYS A 65 -14.64 2.23 8.53
CA LYS A 65 -14.47 0.90 9.10
C LYS A 65 -12.99 0.60 9.39
N VAL A 66 -12.11 0.69 8.39
CA VAL A 66 -10.71 0.32 8.56
C VAL A 66 -9.93 1.30 9.42
N LEU A 67 -10.23 2.60 9.35
CA LEU A 67 -9.60 3.62 10.20
C LEU A 67 -9.98 3.48 11.67
N SER A 68 -11.16 2.93 11.98
CA SER A 68 -11.53 2.53 13.34
C SER A 68 -10.89 1.20 13.77
N ARG A 69 -10.02 0.61 12.95
CA ARG A 69 -9.35 -0.69 13.16
C ARG A 69 -10.32 -1.88 13.27
N ASN A 70 -11.52 -1.75 12.71
CA ASN A 70 -12.49 -2.84 12.60
C ASN A 70 -12.18 -3.69 11.36
N THR A 71 -10.95 -4.17 11.29
CA THR A 71 -10.44 -5.00 10.19
C THR A 71 -9.23 -5.79 10.68
N SER A 72 -8.99 -6.98 10.12
CA SER A 72 -7.77 -7.78 10.36
C SER A 72 -6.98 -8.03 9.07
N PHE A 73 -7.62 -7.93 7.92
CA PHE A 73 -6.98 -8.05 6.61
C PHE A 73 -7.64 -7.06 5.66
N TYR A 74 -6.86 -6.18 5.05
CA TYR A 74 -7.38 -5.06 4.26
C TYR A 74 -6.44 -4.69 3.13
N MET A 75 -6.97 -4.06 2.09
CA MET A 75 -6.18 -3.50 1.00
C MET A 75 -6.04 -1.98 1.15
N LEU A 76 -4.81 -1.48 1.08
CA LEU A 76 -4.52 -0.06 1.09
C LEU A 76 -3.55 0.29 -0.05
N GLY A 77 -3.79 1.39 -0.73
CA GLY A 77 -2.85 2.00 -1.66
C GLY A 77 -2.32 3.32 -1.11
N TRP A 78 -1.08 3.66 -1.44
CA TRP A 78 -0.46 4.91 -1.03
C TRP A 78 0.29 5.56 -2.18
N THR A 79 0.18 6.88 -2.28
CA THR A 79 0.97 7.70 -3.19
C THR A 79 1.72 8.74 -2.35
N SER A 80 3.05 8.75 -2.44
CA SER A 80 3.84 9.76 -1.73
C SER A 80 3.57 11.14 -2.33
N SER A 81 3.09 12.07 -1.51
CA SER A 81 2.85 13.47 -1.90
C SER A 81 4.12 14.30 -1.99
N THR A 82 5.21 13.81 -1.40
CA THR A 82 6.50 14.51 -1.35
C THR A 82 7.56 13.88 -2.25
N GLY A 83 7.31 12.67 -2.76
CA GLY A 83 8.33 11.86 -3.44
C GLY A 83 9.39 11.27 -2.49
N ASP A 84 9.28 11.53 -1.18
CA ASP A 84 10.20 11.05 -0.17
C ASP A 84 9.68 9.78 0.52
N ALA A 85 10.56 8.83 0.81
CA ALA A 85 10.20 7.56 1.44
C ALA A 85 9.65 7.74 2.87
N HIS A 86 10.04 8.80 3.59
CA HIS A 86 9.50 9.11 4.90
C HIS A 86 7.97 9.28 4.87
N ASN A 87 7.42 9.81 3.76
CA ASN A 87 5.97 9.96 3.56
C ASN A 87 5.22 8.60 3.47
N VAL A 88 5.94 7.50 3.33
CA VAL A 88 5.40 6.12 3.37
C VAL A 88 5.74 5.46 4.71
N LEU A 89 7.00 5.53 5.11
CA LEU A 89 7.49 4.87 6.32
C LEU A 89 6.75 5.35 7.57
N TYR A 90 6.58 6.66 7.72
CA TYR A 90 5.99 7.26 8.93
C TYR A 90 4.50 6.90 9.13
N PRO A 91 3.59 7.14 8.16
CA PRO A 91 2.17 6.88 8.36
C PRO A 91 1.76 5.41 8.20
N ILE A 92 2.53 4.58 7.47
CA ILE A 92 2.11 3.22 7.11
C ILE A 92 2.94 2.14 7.80
N MET A 93 4.27 2.31 7.84
CA MET A 93 5.18 1.24 8.27
C MET A 93 5.63 1.37 9.73
N SER A 94 5.50 2.56 10.34
CA SER A 94 5.81 2.76 11.75
C SER A 94 4.69 2.26 12.66
N SER A 95 5.06 1.96 13.91
CA SER A 95 4.10 1.62 14.96
C SER A 95 3.09 2.74 15.17
N PRO A 96 1.82 2.44 15.47
CA PRO A 96 0.84 3.44 15.82
C PRO A 96 1.29 4.34 16.98
N GLY A 97 1.11 5.66 16.82
CA GLY A 97 1.53 6.65 17.82
C GLY A 97 0.96 8.03 17.51
N ASP A 98 1.43 9.02 18.26
CA ASP A 98 0.99 10.40 18.12
C ASP A 98 1.52 11.09 16.86
N GLY A 99 0.91 12.21 16.48
CA GLY A 99 1.37 13.05 15.37
C GLY A 99 1.23 12.42 13.99
N GLY A 100 0.34 11.44 13.82
CA GLY A 100 0.12 10.73 12.55
C GLY A 100 1.06 9.56 12.28
N ARG A 101 1.93 9.21 13.23
CA ARG A 101 2.77 8.01 13.13
C ARG A 101 1.91 6.76 13.11
N GLY A 102 2.12 5.90 12.11
CA GLY A 102 1.34 4.68 11.96
C GLY A 102 -0.17 4.88 11.82
N GLN A 103 -0.62 6.09 11.41
CA GLN A 103 -2.04 6.41 11.28
C GLN A 103 -2.77 5.44 10.34
N PHE A 104 -2.09 4.99 9.29
CA PHE A 104 -2.61 4.05 8.30
C PHE A 104 -2.02 2.63 8.44
N ASN A 105 -1.24 2.38 9.48
CA ASN A 105 -0.85 1.04 9.89
C ASN A 105 -2.01 0.41 10.66
N LEU A 106 -3.02 -0.05 9.95
CA LEU A 106 -4.29 -0.48 10.52
C LEU A 106 -4.19 -1.88 11.14
N GLY A 107 -3.22 -2.69 10.69
CA GLY A 107 -2.88 -4.00 11.25
C GLY A 107 -2.03 -3.92 12.52
N ALA A 108 -1.69 -2.71 12.99
CA ALA A 108 -0.90 -2.47 14.21
C ALA A 108 0.48 -3.18 14.22
N TYR A 109 1.11 -3.33 13.05
CA TYR A 109 2.52 -3.76 12.99
C TYR A 109 3.37 -2.87 13.89
N SER A 110 4.33 -3.44 14.59
CA SER A 110 5.21 -2.71 15.49
C SER A 110 6.62 -3.29 15.48
N ASN A 111 7.59 -2.43 15.17
CA ASN A 111 9.01 -2.76 15.29
C ASN A 111 9.79 -1.52 15.73
N PRO A 112 10.38 -1.52 16.96
CA PRO A 112 11.10 -0.36 17.49
C PRO A 112 12.26 0.11 16.62
N LYS A 113 12.88 -0.80 15.85
CA LYS A 113 13.98 -0.45 14.96
C LYS A 113 13.49 0.33 13.74
N VAL A 114 12.35 -0.05 13.18
CA VAL A 114 11.69 0.70 12.08
C VAL A 114 11.29 2.08 12.58
N ASP A 115 10.74 2.19 13.78
CA ASP A 115 10.36 3.46 14.41
C ASP A 115 11.55 4.40 14.61
N ASP A 116 12.66 3.87 15.13
CA ASP A 116 13.90 4.62 15.35
C ASP A 116 14.48 5.15 14.03
N LEU A 117 14.59 4.28 13.02
CA LEU A 117 15.08 4.65 11.69
C LEU A 117 14.18 5.72 11.05
N THR A 118 12.88 5.56 11.12
CA THR A 118 11.91 6.50 10.55
C THR A 118 11.97 7.86 11.27
N THR A 119 12.14 7.87 12.58
CA THR A 119 12.29 9.10 13.38
C THR A 119 13.57 9.84 13.00
N LYS A 120 14.70 9.14 12.90
CA LYS A 120 15.99 9.73 12.50
C LYS A 120 15.96 10.26 11.08
N LEU A 121 15.27 9.55 10.18
CA LEU A 121 15.13 9.93 8.78
C LEU A 121 14.48 11.32 8.59
N ALA A 122 13.62 11.74 9.52
CA ALA A 122 12.95 13.04 9.46
C ALA A 122 13.90 14.24 9.47
N SER A 123 15.09 14.10 10.06
CA SER A 123 16.08 15.19 10.22
C SER A 123 17.42 14.90 9.55
N GLU A 124 17.65 13.70 9.01
CA GLU A 124 18.91 13.38 8.32
C GLU A 124 18.95 14.08 6.95
N ILE A 125 20.01 14.86 6.70
CA ILE A 125 20.23 15.60 5.46
C ILE A 125 21.27 14.96 4.53
N ASP A 126 22.09 14.05 5.04
CA ASP A 126 23.05 13.30 4.23
C ASP A 126 22.31 12.23 3.42
N GLN A 127 22.33 12.37 2.10
CA GLN A 127 21.59 11.48 1.21
C GLN A 127 22.04 10.01 1.34
N THR A 128 23.33 9.77 1.51
CA THR A 128 23.86 8.39 1.63
C THR A 128 23.35 7.72 2.90
N LYS A 129 23.33 8.47 4.01
CA LYS A 129 22.79 7.96 5.27
C LYS A 129 21.28 7.77 5.20
N ARG A 130 20.55 8.72 4.58
CA ARG A 130 19.11 8.58 4.34
C ARG A 130 18.79 7.30 3.59
N ASP A 131 19.48 7.07 2.46
CA ASP A 131 19.27 5.88 1.62
C ASP A 131 19.57 4.58 2.38
N ALA A 132 20.58 4.58 3.23
CA ALA A 132 20.89 3.42 4.09
C ALA A 132 19.77 3.16 5.11
N MET A 133 19.29 4.20 5.81
CA MET A 133 18.18 4.10 6.76
C MET A 133 16.88 3.61 6.09
N ILE A 134 16.56 4.14 4.91
CA ILE A 134 15.37 3.74 4.14
C ILE A 134 15.44 2.26 3.78
N ARG A 135 16.58 1.81 3.21
CA ARG A 135 16.76 0.40 2.84
C ARG A 135 16.67 -0.52 4.04
N GLU A 136 17.29 -0.15 5.16
CA GLU A 136 17.25 -0.93 6.41
C GLU A 136 15.82 -1.02 6.95
N ALA A 137 15.09 0.09 7.05
CA ALA A 137 13.72 0.10 7.53
C ALA A 137 12.78 -0.75 6.65
N ILE A 138 12.88 -0.61 5.32
CA ILE A 138 12.09 -1.40 4.38
C ILE A 138 12.44 -2.89 4.50
N LYS A 139 13.75 -3.22 4.61
CA LYS A 139 14.17 -4.61 4.73
C LYS A 139 13.62 -5.27 5.99
N ILE A 140 13.73 -4.62 7.14
CA ILE A 140 13.17 -5.13 8.40
C ILE A 140 11.67 -5.35 8.27
N HIS A 141 10.96 -4.36 7.74
CA HIS A 141 9.52 -4.43 7.56
C HIS A 141 9.09 -5.57 6.61
N GLN A 142 9.89 -5.85 5.57
CA GLN A 142 9.65 -6.97 4.67
C GLN A 142 9.96 -8.33 5.32
N ASP A 143 11.08 -8.41 6.06
CA ASP A 143 11.45 -9.63 6.78
C ASP A 143 10.40 -10.01 7.85
N ASP A 144 9.80 -9.01 8.50
CA ASP A 144 8.71 -9.17 9.47
C ASP A 144 7.34 -9.43 8.80
N VAL A 145 7.25 -9.35 7.48
CA VAL A 145 5.98 -9.43 6.71
C VAL A 145 4.95 -8.42 7.22
N GLY A 146 5.39 -7.20 7.54
CA GLY A 146 4.51 -6.15 8.08
C GLY A 146 3.39 -5.73 7.13
N HIS A 147 3.65 -5.74 5.81
CA HIS A 147 2.67 -5.59 4.73
C HIS A 147 3.02 -6.50 3.56
N LEU A 148 2.03 -6.85 2.78
CA LEU A 148 2.19 -7.63 1.54
C LEU A 148 2.11 -6.66 0.34
N PRO A 149 3.24 -6.24 -0.25
CA PRO A 149 3.21 -5.37 -1.43
C PRO A 149 2.68 -6.14 -2.64
N LEU A 150 1.68 -5.58 -3.31
CA LEU A 150 1.05 -6.21 -4.46
C LEU A 150 1.66 -5.70 -5.77
N HIS A 151 1.59 -4.40 -6.02
CA HIS A 151 2.09 -3.77 -7.25
C HIS A 151 2.25 -2.26 -7.07
N GLN A 152 2.96 -1.65 -8.00
CA GLN A 152 2.99 -0.21 -8.16
C GLN A 152 2.08 0.18 -9.33
N GLN A 153 1.07 1.01 -9.05
CA GLN A 153 0.11 1.46 -10.05
C GLN A 153 0.78 2.38 -11.06
N ALA A 154 0.71 2.02 -12.35
CA ALA A 154 1.09 2.94 -13.42
C ALA A 154 0.07 4.07 -13.55
N LEU A 155 0.56 5.30 -13.70
CA LEU A 155 -0.28 6.46 -13.94
C LEU A 155 -0.40 6.70 -15.45
N SER A 156 -1.64 6.82 -15.94
CA SER A 156 -1.92 7.05 -17.35
C SER A 156 -2.94 8.17 -17.51
N TRP A 157 -2.67 9.08 -18.43
CA TRP A 157 -3.52 10.22 -18.75
C TRP A 157 -3.84 10.22 -20.25
N GLY A 158 -5.10 10.45 -20.57
CA GLY A 158 -5.54 10.66 -21.94
C GLY A 158 -5.92 12.11 -22.15
N SER A 159 -5.44 12.73 -23.23
CA SER A 159 -5.83 14.09 -23.64
C SER A 159 -6.08 14.17 -25.14
N LYS A 160 -6.83 15.20 -25.56
CA LYS A 160 -6.90 15.56 -26.98
C LYS A 160 -5.54 16.06 -27.43
N LYS A 161 -5.16 15.87 -28.70
CA LYS A 161 -3.88 16.36 -29.27
C LYS A 161 -3.66 17.86 -29.10
N SER A 162 -4.74 18.64 -28.97
CA SER A 162 -4.69 20.07 -28.72
C SER A 162 -4.52 20.46 -27.26
N VAL A 163 -4.45 19.49 -26.33
CA VAL A 163 -4.35 19.72 -24.89
C VAL A 163 -3.06 19.13 -24.36
N GLU A 164 -2.20 20.00 -23.86
CA GLU A 164 -0.98 19.60 -23.14
C GLU A 164 -1.30 19.49 -21.66
N VAL A 165 -0.98 18.34 -21.06
CA VAL A 165 -1.14 18.07 -19.64
C VAL A 165 0.23 17.83 -19.00
N VAL A 166 0.38 18.33 -17.77
CA VAL A 166 1.52 18.04 -16.91
C VAL A 166 1.07 17.06 -15.84
N GLN A 167 1.77 15.96 -15.72
CA GLN A 167 1.53 14.97 -14.68
C GLN A 167 2.60 15.09 -13.59
N TYR A 168 2.18 15.15 -12.33
CA TYR A 168 3.10 15.14 -11.20
C TYR A 168 3.25 13.72 -10.64
N LEU A 169 4.35 13.49 -9.95
CA LEU A 169 4.70 12.20 -9.36
C LEU A 169 3.68 11.73 -8.30
N ASP A 170 3.04 12.68 -7.62
CA ASP A 170 2.01 12.45 -6.60
C ASP A 170 0.60 12.19 -7.17
N ASN A 171 0.50 11.96 -8.48
CA ASN A 171 -0.76 11.81 -9.21
C ASN A 171 -1.65 13.07 -9.21
N TYR A 172 -1.10 14.23 -8.83
CA TYR A 172 -1.81 15.49 -8.91
C TYR A 172 -1.73 16.07 -10.32
N MET A 173 -2.86 16.56 -10.84
CA MET A 173 -2.93 17.28 -12.10
C MET A 173 -3.03 18.79 -11.83
N PRO A 174 -1.94 19.54 -12.04
CA PRO A 174 -1.94 20.98 -11.78
C PRO A 174 -2.66 21.73 -12.93
N TRP A 175 -3.94 21.97 -12.76
CA TRP A 175 -4.81 22.61 -13.75
C TRP A 175 -4.24 23.91 -14.35
N LYS A 176 -3.48 24.68 -13.57
CA LYS A 176 -2.82 25.94 -14.00
C LYS A 176 -1.77 25.75 -15.09
N PHE A 177 -1.28 24.53 -15.31
CA PHE A 177 -0.29 24.22 -16.34
C PHE A 177 -0.89 23.49 -17.55
N ILE A 178 -2.19 23.26 -17.56
CA ILE A 178 -2.86 22.72 -18.75
C ILE A 178 -2.92 23.80 -19.81
N LYS A 179 -2.42 23.49 -20.99
CA LYS A 179 -2.46 24.38 -22.15
C LYS A 179 -3.40 23.82 -23.20
N VAL A 180 -4.25 24.69 -23.73
CA VAL A 180 -5.10 24.37 -24.88
C VAL A 180 -4.55 25.10 -26.10
N ASN A 181 -3.97 24.34 -27.01
CA ASN A 181 -3.46 24.86 -28.26
C ASN A 181 -4.60 25.04 -29.26
N LYS A 182 -4.63 26.14 -29.99
CA LYS A 182 -5.59 26.27 -31.10
C LYS A 182 -5.31 25.15 -32.10
N ALA A 183 -6.36 24.48 -32.53
CA ALA A 183 -6.22 23.49 -33.59
C ALA A 183 -5.52 24.17 -34.81
N ALA A 184 -4.42 23.57 -35.28
CA ALA A 184 -3.90 23.94 -36.56
C ALA A 184 -5.01 23.74 -37.60
N LYS A 185 -5.35 24.79 -38.31
CA LYS A 185 -6.36 24.76 -39.38
C LYS A 185 -5.91 23.80 -40.48
#